data_09fba289020c101820690414b1c10326
#
_entry.id   09fba289020c101820690414b1c10326
#
_cell.length_a   1.000
_cell.length_b   1.000
_cell.length_c   1.000
_cell.angle_alpha   90.00
_cell.angle_beta   90.00
_cell.angle_gamma   90.00
#
_symmetry.space_group_name_H-M   'P 1'
#
loop_
_entity.id
_entity.type
_entity.pdbx_description
1 polymer ?
#
loop_
_entity_poly.entity_id
_entity_poly.type
_entity_poly.pdbx_seq_one_letter_code
_entity_poly.pdbx_strand_id
1 'polypeptide(L)'
;IELIKRGDIKSVIATDIREKPLANAEKNIKAAGVGGITLRLCDGLEGIAQNEVDTVITAGMGGEVIASILARSPLPTAAPAPLLIMQPTTSPEFLRRFLCKNGFEIISDTALCENAKLYSVITARYTGEKYSCGEEFYYCGKVDTQTEDGAKYIEKQYLRLKKCADALENIPEKREEYKRLAEVSAALKKKLTEN
;
A
#
# COMPACT_ATOMS: atom_id res chain seq x y z
N ILE A 1 14.95 -1.28 12.41
CA ILE A 1 16.21 -1.86 12.96
C ILE A 1 17.05 -2.37 11.80
N GLU A 2 16.53 -3.26 10.95
CA GLU A 2 17.30 -3.92 9.89
C GLU A 2 17.92 -2.93 8.89
N LEU A 3 17.16 -1.96 8.42
CA LEU A 3 17.64 -0.92 7.51
C LEU A 3 18.79 -0.08 8.11
N ILE A 4 18.75 0.20 9.42
CA ILE A 4 19.84 0.87 10.13
C ILE A 4 21.08 -0.04 10.20
N LYS A 5 20.91 -1.33 10.54
CA LYS A 5 22.04 -2.29 10.61
C LYS A 5 22.75 -2.46 9.28
N ARG A 6 21.99 -2.46 8.19
CA ARG A 6 22.55 -2.56 6.84
C ARG A 6 23.20 -1.27 6.34
N GLY A 7 22.98 -0.16 7.05
CA GLY A 7 23.48 1.15 6.63
C GLY A 7 22.68 1.79 5.48
N ASP A 8 21.52 1.24 5.15
CA ASP A 8 20.65 1.76 4.07
C ASP A 8 20.08 3.14 4.42
N ILE A 9 19.88 3.39 5.72
CA ILE A 9 19.35 4.66 6.25
C ILE A 9 20.11 5.11 7.50
N LYS A 10 20.13 6.42 7.76
CA LYS A 10 20.88 7.02 8.90
C LYS A 10 20.03 7.15 10.16
N SER A 11 18.75 7.47 10.00
CA SER A 11 17.82 7.69 11.11
C SER A 11 16.41 7.26 10.78
N VAL A 12 15.63 6.94 11.81
CA VAL A 12 14.23 6.56 11.72
C VAL A 12 13.44 7.28 12.80
N ILE A 13 12.25 7.74 12.44
CA ILE A 13 11.20 8.10 13.40
C ILE A 13 10.13 7.02 13.29
N ALA A 14 9.91 6.27 14.36
CA ALA A 14 8.86 5.26 14.44
C ALA A 14 7.70 5.79 15.28
N THR A 15 6.49 5.75 14.71
CA THR A 15 5.28 6.27 15.34
C THR A 15 4.28 5.16 15.61
N ASP A 16 3.54 5.26 16.70
CA ASP A 16 2.34 4.48 16.99
C ASP A 16 1.41 5.31 17.86
N ILE A 17 0.11 5.09 17.72
CA ILE A 17 -0.92 5.76 18.53
C ILE A 17 -1.00 5.19 19.95
N ARG A 18 -0.38 4.04 20.20
CA ARG A 18 -0.44 3.33 21.48
C ARG A 18 0.95 3.19 22.09
N GLU A 19 1.03 3.36 23.40
CA GLU A 19 2.27 3.24 24.17
C GLU A 19 2.87 1.83 24.15
N LYS A 20 2.03 0.79 24.20
CA LYS A 20 2.52 -0.60 24.30
C LYS A 20 3.35 -1.05 23.10
N PRO A 21 2.96 -0.80 21.82
CA PRO A 21 3.82 -1.07 20.68
C PRO A 21 5.14 -0.30 20.72
N LEU A 22 5.13 0.98 21.15
CA LEU A 22 6.34 1.78 21.28
C LEU A 22 7.28 1.22 22.36
N ALA A 23 6.75 0.80 23.52
CA ALA A 23 7.54 0.16 24.55
C ALA A 23 8.17 -1.17 24.07
N ASN A 24 7.47 -1.95 23.25
CA ASN A 24 8.04 -3.14 22.62
C ASN A 24 9.13 -2.78 21.59
N ALA A 25 8.90 -1.73 20.79
CA ALA A 25 9.92 -1.22 19.85
C ALA A 25 11.19 -0.79 20.60
N GLU A 26 11.05 -0.06 21.71
CA GLU A 26 12.17 0.37 22.55
C GLU A 26 13.00 -0.82 23.06
N LYS A 27 12.33 -1.87 23.55
CA LYS A 27 13.02 -3.10 23.99
C LYS A 27 13.81 -3.75 22.86
N ASN A 28 13.20 -3.84 21.67
CA ASN A 28 13.84 -4.43 20.49
C ASN A 28 15.03 -3.59 20.00
N ILE A 29 14.92 -2.26 20.03
CA ILE A 29 16.02 -1.35 19.68
C ILE A 29 17.19 -1.53 20.63
N LYS A 30 16.93 -1.54 21.95
CA LYS A 30 17.94 -1.77 22.97
C LYS A 30 18.62 -3.14 22.81
N ALA A 31 17.83 -4.19 22.60
CA ALA A 31 18.36 -5.55 22.39
C ALA A 31 19.18 -5.66 21.12
N ALA A 32 18.87 -4.90 20.07
CA ALA A 32 19.61 -4.88 18.82
C ALA A 32 20.89 -4.04 18.87
N GLY A 33 21.09 -3.21 19.90
CA GLY A 33 22.24 -2.35 20.06
C GLY A 33 22.38 -1.27 18.98
N VAL A 34 21.26 -0.82 18.38
CA VAL A 34 21.29 0.18 17.31
C VAL A 34 20.86 1.56 17.82
N GLY A 35 21.51 2.61 17.29
CA GLY A 35 21.12 4.01 17.49
C GLY A 35 20.34 4.56 16.30
N GLY A 36 20.02 5.87 16.34
CA GLY A 36 19.38 6.58 15.22
C GLY A 36 17.88 6.31 15.06
N ILE A 37 17.22 5.70 16.06
CA ILE A 37 15.77 5.46 16.04
C ILE A 37 15.09 6.28 17.14
N THR A 38 14.19 7.18 16.74
CA THR A 38 13.36 7.98 17.66
C THR A 38 11.95 7.40 17.69
N LEU A 39 11.39 7.22 18.89
CA LEU A 39 10.00 6.77 19.07
C LEU A 39 9.10 7.96 19.39
N ARG A 40 7.93 8.04 18.73
CA ARG A 40 6.93 9.08 18.99
C ARG A 40 5.54 8.48 19.18
N LEU A 41 4.87 8.88 20.24
CA LEU A 41 3.47 8.57 20.47
C LEU A 41 2.62 9.60 19.70
N CYS A 42 2.12 9.22 18.52
CA CYS A 42 1.23 10.07 17.73
C CYS A 42 0.43 9.23 16.71
N ASP A 43 -0.64 9.82 16.17
CA ASP A 43 -1.47 9.16 15.15
C ASP A 43 -0.85 9.34 13.74
N GLY A 44 -0.26 8.26 13.25
CA GLY A 44 0.32 8.22 11.90
C GLY A 44 1.42 9.26 11.70
N LEU A 45 1.15 10.30 10.91
CA LEU A 45 2.10 11.35 10.52
C LEU A 45 1.87 12.68 11.24
N GLU A 46 0.89 12.79 12.14
CA GLU A 46 0.52 14.07 12.78
C GLU A 46 1.65 14.65 13.64
N GLY A 47 2.52 13.81 14.17
CA GLY A 47 3.68 14.22 14.97
C GLY A 47 4.97 14.43 14.18
N ILE A 48 4.94 14.43 12.84
CA ILE A 48 6.12 14.56 11.98
C ILE A 48 6.12 15.94 11.31
N ALA A 49 7.19 16.69 11.50
CA ALA A 49 7.34 18.01 10.89
C ALA A 49 7.68 17.89 9.40
N GLN A 50 7.34 18.95 8.64
CA GLN A 50 7.75 19.07 7.25
C GLN A 50 9.29 19.08 7.18
N ASN A 51 9.84 18.37 6.19
CA ASN A 51 11.29 18.21 5.98
C ASN A 51 12.03 17.39 7.08
N GLU A 52 11.31 16.75 7.99
CA GLU A 52 11.93 15.91 9.02
C GLU A 52 12.27 14.51 8.48
N VAL A 53 11.58 14.08 7.43
CA VAL A 53 11.78 12.78 6.76
C VAL A 53 11.70 12.94 5.25
N ASP A 54 12.48 12.16 4.53
CA ASP A 54 12.48 12.04 3.06
C ASP A 54 11.70 10.83 2.56
N THR A 55 11.42 9.90 3.45
CA THR A 55 10.72 8.65 3.13
C THR A 55 9.74 8.29 4.25
N VAL A 56 8.55 7.89 3.87
CA VAL A 56 7.50 7.41 4.78
C VAL A 56 7.19 5.96 4.45
N ILE A 57 7.31 5.08 5.45
CA ILE A 57 6.96 3.66 5.32
C ILE A 57 5.72 3.37 6.16
N THR A 58 4.68 2.85 5.52
CA THR A 58 3.46 2.37 6.19
C THR A 58 3.20 0.92 5.82
N ALA A 59 3.30 0.02 6.80
CA ALA A 59 3.16 -1.41 6.55
C ALA A 59 2.25 -2.07 7.60
N GLY A 60 1.58 -3.16 7.21
CA GLY A 60 0.77 -3.95 8.11
C GLY A 60 -0.60 -3.35 8.45
N MET A 61 -1.05 -2.33 7.73
CA MET A 61 -2.35 -1.65 7.92
C MET A 61 -3.28 -1.87 6.72
N GLY A 62 -4.59 -1.63 6.90
CA GLY A 62 -5.53 -1.63 5.77
C GLY A 62 -5.32 -0.44 4.85
N GLY A 63 -5.57 -0.61 3.54
CA GLY A 63 -5.40 0.46 2.55
C GLY A 63 -6.23 1.70 2.83
N GLU A 64 -7.42 1.54 3.41
CA GLU A 64 -8.27 2.65 3.85
C GLU A 64 -7.65 3.44 5.01
N VAL A 65 -7.00 2.72 5.96
CA VAL A 65 -6.31 3.36 7.09
C VAL A 65 -5.10 4.14 6.59
N ILE A 66 -4.30 3.56 5.69
CA ILE A 66 -3.16 4.25 5.08
C ILE A 66 -3.63 5.51 4.36
N ALA A 67 -4.66 5.41 3.52
CA ALA A 67 -5.23 6.55 2.82
C ALA A 67 -5.71 7.65 3.78
N SER A 68 -6.35 7.28 4.89
CA SER A 68 -6.78 8.21 5.93
C SER A 68 -5.60 8.93 6.60
N ILE A 69 -4.51 8.22 6.90
CA ILE A 69 -3.29 8.82 7.48
C ILE A 69 -2.69 9.83 6.50
N LEU A 70 -2.59 9.47 5.21
CA LEU A 70 -2.07 10.38 4.18
C LEU A 70 -2.95 11.62 3.99
N ALA A 71 -4.27 11.47 4.05
CA ALA A 71 -5.23 12.56 3.86
C ALA A 71 -5.22 13.58 5.01
N ARG A 72 -4.94 13.15 6.25
CA ARG A 72 -4.97 14.00 7.45
C ARG A 72 -3.69 14.80 7.67
N SER A 73 -2.58 14.40 7.07
CA SER A 73 -1.29 15.06 7.25
C SER A 73 -0.90 15.88 6.02
N PRO A 74 -0.36 17.09 6.17
CA PRO A 74 0.20 17.85 5.06
C PRO A 74 1.54 17.28 4.56
N LEU A 75 2.22 16.48 5.35
CA LEU A 75 3.56 15.95 5.06
C LEU A 75 3.66 15.24 3.69
N PRO A 76 2.74 14.35 3.31
CA PRO A 76 2.87 13.62 2.04
C PRO A 76 2.82 14.52 0.79
N THR A 77 2.23 15.70 0.91
CA THR A 77 2.07 16.68 -0.18
C THR A 77 3.00 17.89 -0.05
N ALA A 78 3.83 17.93 0.99
CA ALA A 78 4.80 19.00 1.20
C ALA A 78 5.91 18.98 0.15
N ALA A 79 6.54 20.12 -0.10
CA ALA A 79 7.69 20.21 -1.01
C ALA A 79 8.98 20.35 -0.19
N PRO A 80 10.01 19.48 -0.42
CA PRO A 80 9.99 18.31 -1.32
C PRO A 80 9.12 17.17 -0.77
N ALA A 81 8.33 16.56 -1.65
CA ALA A 81 7.46 15.47 -1.24
C ALA A 81 8.27 14.20 -0.90
N PRO A 82 8.00 13.56 0.26
CA PRO A 82 8.68 12.33 0.64
C PRO A 82 8.30 11.17 -0.30
N LEU A 83 9.18 10.19 -0.39
CA LEU A 83 8.86 8.90 -0.99
C LEU A 83 7.93 8.13 -0.07
N LEU A 84 6.82 7.62 -0.59
CA LEU A 84 5.88 6.78 0.16
C LEU A 84 6.09 5.32 -0.21
N ILE A 85 6.33 4.46 0.77
CA ILE A 85 6.42 3.01 0.62
C ILE A 85 5.32 2.40 1.48
N MET A 86 4.35 1.77 0.85
CA MET A 86 3.11 1.35 1.51
C MET A 86 2.84 -0.12 1.28
N GLN A 87 2.61 -0.87 2.36
CA GLN A 87 2.22 -2.29 2.29
C GLN A 87 0.83 -2.45 2.93
N PRO A 88 -0.26 -2.33 2.12
CA PRO A 88 -1.61 -2.57 2.59
C PRO A 88 -1.85 -4.08 2.79
N THR A 89 -2.41 -4.45 3.95
CA THR A 89 -2.81 -5.85 4.22
C THR A 89 -4.19 -6.18 3.66
N THR A 90 -5.04 -5.16 3.54
CA THR A 90 -6.40 -5.24 2.97
C THR A 90 -6.67 -4.03 2.08
N SER A 91 -7.65 -4.12 1.18
CA SER A 91 -8.13 -3.02 0.32
C SER A 91 -7.01 -2.27 -0.46
N PRO A 92 -6.03 -2.96 -1.08
CA PRO A 92 -5.00 -2.27 -1.87
C PRO A 92 -5.60 -1.47 -3.04
N GLU A 93 -6.73 -1.92 -3.60
CA GLU A 93 -7.47 -1.23 -4.64
C GLU A 93 -8.01 0.14 -4.19
N PHE A 94 -8.44 0.25 -2.93
CA PHE A 94 -8.87 1.52 -2.36
C PHE A 94 -7.68 2.50 -2.27
N LEU A 95 -6.54 2.02 -1.77
CA LEU A 95 -5.35 2.85 -1.64
C LEU A 95 -4.86 3.35 -3.00
N ARG A 96 -4.77 2.49 -4.02
CA ARG A 96 -4.35 2.91 -5.38
C ARG A 96 -5.30 3.95 -5.96
N ARG A 97 -6.61 3.76 -5.79
CA ARG A 97 -7.63 4.74 -6.22
C ARG A 97 -7.48 6.07 -5.50
N PHE A 98 -7.22 6.03 -4.18
CA PHE A 98 -6.95 7.23 -3.40
C PHE A 98 -5.72 7.98 -3.93
N LEU A 99 -4.62 7.28 -4.14
CA LEU A 99 -3.36 7.87 -4.64
C LEU A 99 -3.57 8.57 -5.98
N CYS A 100 -4.14 7.89 -6.97
CA CYS A 100 -4.39 8.45 -8.29
C CYS A 100 -5.28 9.70 -8.25
N LYS A 101 -6.36 9.65 -7.45
CA LYS A 101 -7.32 10.76 -7.36
C LYS A 101 -6.80 11.97 -6.58
N ASN A 102 -5.76 11.80 -5.76
CA ASN A 102 -5.23 12.85 -4.90
C ASN A 102 -3.83 13.34 -5.33
N GLY A 103 -3.42 13.06 -6.56
CA GLY A 103 -2.20 13.63 -7.15
C GLY A 103 -0.92 12.92 -6.73
N PHE A 104 -1.00 11.63 -6.38
CA PHE A 104 0.17 10.80 -6.13
C PHE A 104 0.44 9.91 -7.34
N GLU A 105 1.64 9.99 -7.88
CA GLU A 105 2.11 9.05 -8.90
C GLU A 105 2.53 7.74 -8.23
N ILE A 106 1.95 6.61 -8.66
CA ILE A 106 2.43 5.28 -8.29
C ILE A 106 3.65 4.98 -9.15
N ILE A 107 4.83 4.95 -8.53
CA ILE A 107 6.12 4.71 -9.18
C ILE A 107 6.27 3.22 -9.49
N SER A 108 6.07 2.38 -8.48
CA SER A 108 6.16 0.92 -8.61
C SER A 108 5.14 0.22 -7.71
N ASP A 109 4.90 -1.04 -8.03
CA ASP A 109 4.02 -1.92 -7.25
C ASP A 109 4.60 -3.33 -7.36
N THR A 110 5.15 -3.84 -6.27
CA THR A 110 5.82 -5.13 -6.25
C THR A 110 5.03 -6.12 -5.42
N ALA A 111 4.67 -7.26 -6.02
CA ALA A 111 4.09 -8.36 -5.26
C ALA A 111 5.16 -9.17 -4.56
N LEU A 112 4.83 -9.67 -3.39
CA LEU A 112 5.69 -10.58 -2.61
C LEU A 112 4.86 -11.60 -1.84
N CYS A 113 5.43 -12.78 -1.66
CA CYS A 113 4.84 -13.85 -0.87
C CYS A 113 5.63 -14.03 0.43
N GLU A 114 4.98 -13.90 1.58
CA GLU A 114 5.54 -14.16 2.89
C GLU A 114 4.60 -15.06 3.70
N ASN A 115 5.11 -16.19 4.21
CA ASN A 115 4.33 -17.17 4.99
C ASN A 115 3.03 -17.58 4.26
N ALA A 116 3.11 -17.88 2.97
CA ALA A 116 2.00 -18.22 2.09
C ALA A 116 0.93 -17.13 1.92
N LYS A 117 1.21 -15.90 2.32
CA LYS A 117 0.36 -14.74 2.10
C LYS A 117 0.97 -13.83 1.04
N LEU A 118 0.13 -13.42 0.10
CA LEU A 118 0.51 -12.52 -0.98
C LEU A 118 0.15 -11.08 -0.60
N TYR A 119 1.12 -10.20 -0.73
CA TYR A 119 1.04 -8.77 -0.47
C TYR A 119 1.49 -7.98 -1.71
N SER A 120 1.16 -6.69 -1.75
CA SER A 120 1.84 -5.76 -2.64
C SER A 120 2.48 -4.62 -1.85
N VAL A 121 3.64 -4.16 -2.33
CA VAL A 121 4.33 -2.97 -1.83
C VAL A 121 4.21 -1.89 -2.89
N ILE A 122 3.49 -0.84 -2.56
CA ILE A 122 3.23 0.30 -3.44
C ILE A 122 4.21 1.41 -3.10
N THR A 123 4.99 1.85 -4.09
CA THR A 123 5.85 3.03 -3.97
C THR A 123 5.22 4.18 -4.74
N ALA A 124 5.05 5.34 -4.10
CA ALA A 124 4.44 6.50 -4.70
C ALA A 124 5.08 7.82 -4.22
N ARG A 125 4.85 8.89 -4.98
CA ARG A 125 5.24 10.25 -4.61
C ARG A 125 4.17 11.24 -5.05
N TYR A 126 3.99 12.30 -4.30
CA TYR A 126 3.10 13.38 -4.68
C TYR A 126 3.69 14.21 -5.84
N THR A 127 2.90 14.39 -6.89
CA THR A 127 3.23 15.23 -8.05
C THR A 127 2.23 16.38 -8.24
N GLY A 128 1.08 16.30 -7.56
CA GLY A 128 -0.06 17.18 -7.74
C GLY A 128 -0.95 16.81 -8.92
N GLU A 129 -0.49 15.95 -9.82
CA GLU A 129 -1.24 15.53 -11.00
C GLU A 129 -2.23 14.41 -10.65
N LYS A 130 -3.51 14.71 -10.81
CA LYS A 130 -4.61 13.73 -10.62
C LYS A 130 -4.85 13.00 -11.92
N TYR A 131 -5.02 11.68 -11.83
CA TYR A 131 -5.32 10.85 -12.99
C TYR A 131 -6.34 9.76 -12.65
N SER A 132 -6.97 9.24 -13.69
CA SER A 132 -7.90 8.13 -13.60
C SER A 132 -7.34 6.96 -14.41
N CYS A 133 -7.40 5.77 -13.84
CA CYS A 133 -7.02 4.52 -14.50
C CYS A 133 -8.27 3.68 -14.76
N GLY A 134 -8.14 2.66 -15.59
CA GLY A 134 -9.13 1.61 -15.69
C GLY A 134 -9.36 0.93 -14.35
N GLU A 135 -10.56 0.40 -14.13
CA GLU A 135 -10.92 -0.25 -12.87
C GLU A 135 -9.95 -1.40 -12.53
N GLU A 136 -9.51 -2.16 -13.53
CA GLU A 136 -8.54 -3.27 -13.37
C GLU A 136 -7.22 -2.81 -12.77
N PHE A 137 -6.76 -1.59 -13.11
CA PHE A 137 -5.51 -1.04 -12.56
C PHE A 137 -5.56 -0.93 -11.04
N TYR A 138 -6.68 -0.56 -10.47
CA TYR A 138 -6.76 -0.45 -9.01
C TYR A 138 -6.56 -1.80 -8.31
N TYR A 139 -6.88 -2.91 -8.96
CA TYR A 139 -6.68 -4.26 -8.42
C TYR A 139 -5.29 -4.84 -8.71
N CYS A 140 -4.72 -4.56 -9.87
CA CYS A 140 -3.40 -5.09 -10.25
C CYS A 140 -2.23 -4.12 -10.01
N GLY A 141 -2.46 -2.81 -10.04
CA GLY A 141 -1.40 -1.82 -10.00
C GLY A 141 -0.40 -1.97 -11.14
N LYS A 142 0.86 -1.68 -10.84
CA LYS A 142 2.01 -1.90 -11.71
C LYS A 142 2.70 -3.26 -11.45
N VAL A 143 1.98 -4.22 -10.86
CA VAL A 143 2.55 -5.55 -10.56
C VAL A 143 2.95 -6.26 -11.85
N ASP A 144 4.21 -6.71 -11.89
CA ASP A 144 4.78 -7.45 -13.00
C ASP A 144 4.38 -8.94 -12.92
N THR A 145 3.62 -9.41 -13.91
CA THR A 145 3.17 -10.78 -14.03
C THR A 145 4.23 -11.75 -14.54
N GLN A 146 5.41 -11.26 -14.96
CA GLN A 146 6.55 -12.11 -15.31
C GLN A 146 7.23 -12.68 -14.05
N THR A 147 7.01 -12.08 -12.89
CA THR A 147 7.48 -12.63 -11.61
C THR A 147 6.50 -13.66 -11.06
N GLU A 148 7.02 -14.70 -10.40
CA GLU A 148 6.18 -15.76 -9.81
C GLU A 148 5.17 -15.17 -8.79
N ASP A 149 5.62 -14.29 -7.89
CA ASP A 149 4.77 -13.66 -6.90
C ASP A 149 3.76 -12.69 -7.54
N GLY A 150 4.17 -12.01 -8.61
CA GLY A 150 3.29 -11.12 -9.36
C GLY A 150 2.16 -11.87 -10.05
N ALA A 151 2.46 -12.97 -10.75
CA ALA A 151 1.46 -13.83 -11.36
C ALA A 151 0.47 -14.35 -10.31
N LYS A 152 0.98 -14.90 -9.20
CA LYS A 152 0.14 -15.40 -8.09
C LYS A 152 -0.73 -14.29 -7.46
N TYR A 153 -0.18 -13.07 -7.33
CA TYR A 153 -0.93 -11.95 -6.79
C TYR A 153 -2.11 -11.58 -7.70
N ILE A 154 -1.87 -11.45 -9.01
CA ILE A 154 -2.92 -11.12 -9.99
C ILE A 154 -3.95 -12.25 -10.07
N GLU A 155 -3.53 -13.52 -10.07
CA GLU A 155 -4.43 -14.66 -10.04
C GLU A 155 -5.34 -14.63 -8.81
N LYS A 156 -4.79 -14.36 -7.62
CA LYS A 156 -5.58 -14.19 -6.40
C LYS A 156 -6.63 -13.09 -6.53
N GLN A 157 -6.28 -11.93 -7.12
CA GLN A 157 -7.25 -10.84 -7.35
C GLN A 157 -8.34 -11.28 -8.35
N TYR A 158 -7.94 -11.91 -9.45
CA TYR A 158 -8.88 -12.47 -10.43
C TYR A 158 -9.88 -13.43 -9.79
N LEU A 159 -9.40 -14.44 -9.05
CA LEU A 159 -10.26 -15.45 -8.42
C LEU A 159 -11.19 -14.83 -7.39
N ARG A 160 -10.71 -13.87 -6.61
CA ARG A 160 -11.53 -13.11 -5.64
C ARG A 160 -12.66 -12.37 -6.33
N LEU A 161 -12.36 -11.61 -7.38
CA LEU A 161 -13.36 -10.81 -8.11
C LEU A 161 -14.34 -11.69 -8.87
N LYS A 162 -13.85 -12.77 -9.50
CA LYS A 162 -14.70 -13.73 -10.16
C LYS A 162 -15.73 -14.33 -9.19
N LYS A 163 -15.27 -14.78 -8.01
CA LYS A 163 -16.16 -15.32 -6.97
C LYS A 163 -17.21 -14.29 -6.54
N CYS A 164 -16.83 -13.01 -6.38
CA CYS A 164 -17.77 -11.95 -6.04
C CYS A 164 -18.77 -11.70 -7.17
N ALA A 165 -18.33 -11.69 -8.42
CA ALA A 165 -19.22 -11.55 -9.58
C ALA A 165 -20.20 -12.72 -9.66
N ASP A 166 -19.72 -13.97 -9.62
CA ASP A 166 -20.55 -15.18 -9.71
C ASP A 166 -21.66 -15.16 -8.61
N ALA A 167 -21.38 -14.66 -7.42
CA ALA A 167 -22.36 -14.53 -6.34
C ALA A 167 -23.45 -13.48 -6.61
N LEU A 168 -23.22 -12.54 -7.52
CA LEU A 168 -24.16 -11.47 -7.88
C LEU A 168 -24.93 -11.73 -9.18
N GLU A 169 -24.55 -12.74 -9.96
CA GLU A 169 -25.03 -12.99 -11.33
C GLU A 169 -26.57 -13.02 -11.42
N ASN A 170 -27.23 -13.62 -10.46
CA ASN A 170 -28.68 -13.83 -10.45
C ASN A 170 -29.44 -12.86 -9.54
N ILE A 171 -28.82 -11.73 -9.14
CA ILE A 171 -29.42 -10.70 -8.29
C ILE A 171 -29.71 -9.47 -9.16
N PRO A 172 -30.99 -9.22 -9.57
CA PRO A 172 -31.35 -8.16 -10.52
C PRO A 172 -30.90 -6.77 -10.04
N GLU A 173 -31.04 -6.47 -8.75
CA GLU A 173 -30.69 -5.18 -8.14
C GLU A 173 -29.17 -4.93 -8.12
N LYS A 174 -28.36 -5.98 -8.32
CA LYS A 174 -26.90 -5.95 -8.34
C LYS A 174 -26.29 -6.06 -9.74
N ARG A 175 -27.09 -5.97 -10.79
CA ARG A 175 -26.65 -6.19 -12.17
C ARG A 175 -25.48 -5.30 -12.61
N GLU A 176 -25.46 -4.04 -12.22
CA GLU A 176 -24.35 -3.13 -12.57
C GLU A 176 -23.08 -3.47 -11.80
N GLU A 177 -23.19 -3.86 -10.53
CA GLU A 177 -22.07 -4.33 -9.73
C GLU A 177 -21.50 -5.64 -10.28
N TYR A 178 -22.37 -6.59 -10.66
CA TYR A 178 -21.99 -7.82 -11.35
C TYR A 178 -21.17 -7.53 -12.61
N LYS A 179 -21.70 -6.72 -13.53
CA LYS A 179 -21.01 -6.38 -14.80
C LYS A 179 -19.62 -5.81 -14.53
N ARG A 180 -19.52 -4.82 -13.64
CA ARG A 180 -18.26 -4.19 -13.29
C ARG A 180 -17.25 -5.22 -12.77
N LEU A 181 -17.63 -6.09 -11.83
CA LEU A 181 -16.75 -7.11 -11.28
C LEU A 181 -16.36 -8.17 -12.32
N ALA A 182 -17.29 -8.58 -13.17
CA ALA A 182 -17.05 -9.53 -14.27
C ALA A 182 -16.05 -8.96 -15.29
N GLU A 183 -16.22 -7.71 -15.71
CA GLU A 183 -15.31 -7.02 -16.63
C GLU A 183 -13.91 -6.90 -16.05
N VAL A 184 -13.79 -6.45 -14.79
CA VAL A 184 -12.48 -6.35 -14.13
C VAL A 184 -11.82 -7.71 -13.98
N SER A 185 -12.57 -8.75 -13.57
CA SER A 185 -12.01 -10.09 -13.43
C SER A 185 -11.53 -10.64 -14.79
N ALA A 186 -12.28 -10.40 -15.87
CA ALA A 186 -11.88 -10.79 -17.21
C ALA A 186 -10.60 -10.07 -17.67
N ALA A 187 -10.46 -8.76 -17.39
CA ALA A 187 -9.25 -8.00 -17.68
C ALA A 187 -8.02 -8.54 -16.94
N LEU A 188 -8.16 -8.90 -15.64
CA LEU A 188 -7.08 -9.51 -14.87
C LEU A 188 -6.69 -10.88 -15.40
N LYS A 189 -7.68 -11.70 -15.81
CA LYS A 189 -7.41 -13.00 -16.46
C LYS A 189 -6.61 -12.83 -17.74
N LYS A 190 -7.01 -11.89 -18.59
CA LYS A 190 -6.31 -11.57 -19.85
C LYS A 190 -4.86 -11.19 -19.58
N LYS A 191 -4.60 -10.35 -18.57
CA LYS A 191 -3.24 -9.96 -18.17
C LYS A 191 -2.35 -11.12 -17.73
N LEU A 192 -2.92 -12.22 -17.25
CA LEU A 192 -2.20 -13.46 -16.90
C LEU A 192 -1.86 -14.33 -18.12
N THR A 193 -2.62 -14.21 -19.23
CA THR A 193 -2.50 -15.10 -20.40
C THR A 193 -1.75 -14.45 -21.57
N GLU A 194 -1.56 -13.14 -21.57
CA GLU A 194 -0.88 -12.39 -22.64
C GLU A 194 0.62 -12.18 -22.40
N ASN A 195 1.21 -12.86 -21.41
CA ASN A 195 2.63 -12.77 -21.06
C ASN A 195 3.42 -14.00 -21.48
#